data_4659c10bbb81a246bc402856ee88aec7
#
_entry.id   4659c10bbb81a246bc402856ee88aec7
#
_cell.length_a   1.000
_cell.length_b   1.000
_cell.length_c   1.000
_cell.angle_alpha   90.00
_cell.angle_beta   90.00
_cell.angle_gamma   90.00
#
_symmetry.space_group_name_H-M   'P 1'
#
loop_
_entity.id
_entity.type
_entity.pdbx_description
1 polymer ?
#
loop_
_entity_poly.entity_id
_entity_poly.type
_entity_poly.pdbx_seq_one_letter_code
_entity_poly.pdbx_strand_id
1 'polypeptide(L)'
;MRKATGQMQEDTQELLDHYNSLYNWEYNEMCRFIENYGETYFQTYYETYHRLCEDYGTELVDLFADEFDVDSVEKFEDMYEGHFETGQDFAEYWVNEVCEESKNIPNWVTIDYKDIWESKLSKDYYEIDCYGEHTYGHIFKKTV
;
A
#
# COMPACT_ATOMS: atom_id res chain seq x y z
N MET A 1 5.04 -1.88 -22.36
CA MET A 1 6.04 -2.43 -22.67
C MET A 1 6.25 -3.85 -22.99
N ARG A 2 6.02 -3.90 -22.92
CA ARG A 2 6.25 -4.71 -23.09
C ARG A 2 7.06 -5.42 -23.03
N LYS A 3 7.23 -5.73 -22.86
CA LYS A 3 7.84 -6.49 -22.88
C LYS A 3 8.84 -6.93 -22.40
N ALA A 4 8.68 -6.94 -21.59
CA ALA A 4 9.84 -7.39 -21.01
C ALA A 4 10.10 -8.80 -21.29
N THR A 5 9.20 -9.49 -21.63
CA THR A 5 9.40 -10.87 -21.98
C THR A 5 10.25 -10.94 -23.21
N GLY A 6 10.69 -11.98 -23.69
CA GLY A 6 11.50 -12.17 -24.88
C GLY A 6 11.89 -10.94 -25.69
N GLN A 7 11.26 -9.82 -25.45
CA GLN A 7 11.55 -8.56 -26.13
C GLN A 7 12.40 -7.62 -25.29
N MET A 8 12.88 -8.09 -24.14
CA MET A 8 13.69 -7.29 -23.24
C MET A 8 14.94 -6.79 -23.95
N GLN A 9 15.22 -5.52 -23.78
CA GLN A 9 16.42 -4.90 -24.33
C GLN A 9 17.67 -5.46 -23.65
N GLU A 10 18.77 -5.46 -24.37
CA GLU A 10 20.04 -5.93 -23.82
C GLU A 10 20.42 -5.12 -22.57
N ASP A 11 20.19 -3.81 -22.60
CA ASP A 11 20.49 -2.97 -21.45
C ASP A 11 19.66 -3.36 -20.22
N THR A 12 18.40 -3.70 -20.45
CA THR A 12 17.53 -4.13 -19.36
C THR A 12 18.00 -5.45 -18.79
N GLN A 13 18.43 -6.38 -19.65
CA GLN A 13 18.96 -7.66 -19.19
C GLN A 13 20.21 -7.45 -18.33
N GLU A 14 21.10 -6.58 -18.74
CA GLU A 14 22.29 -6.27 -17.96
C GLU A 14 21.93 -5.67 -16.61
N LEU A 15 20.93 -4.80 -16.58
CA LEU A 15 20.44 -4.19 -15.36
C LEU A 15 19.90 -5.26 -14.40
N LEU A 16 19.11 -6.18 -14.90
CA LEU A 16 18.55 -7.24 -14.07
C LEU A 16 19.64 -8.19 -13.57
N ASP A 17 20.63 -8.50 -14.42
CA ASP A 17 21.75 -9.33 -14.02
C ASP A 17 22.53 -8.67 -12.89
N HIS A 18 22.72 -7.36 -12.98
CA HIS A 18 23.43 -6.60 -11.95
C HIS A 18 22.70 -6.70 -10.60
N TYR A 19 21.38 -6.45 -10.60
CA TYR A 19 20.61 -6.48 -9.35
C TYR A 19 20.44 -7.88 -8.81
N ASN A 20 20.31 -8.88 -9.68
CA ASN A 20 20.27 -10.26 -9.23
C ASN A 20 21.58 -10.63 -8.53
N SER A 21 22.72 -10.22 -9.10
CA SER A 21 24.03 -10.49 -8.52
C SER A 21 24.22 -9.77 -7.19
N LEU A 22 23.74 -8.55 -7.09
CA LEU A 22 23.97 -7.69 -5.93
C LEU A 22 23.02 -8.01 -4.76
N TYR A 23 21.76 -8.25 -5.07
CA TYR A 23 20.71 -8.43 -4.06
C TYR A 23 20.04 -9.79 -4.08
N ASN A 24 20.34 -10.61 -5.06
CA ASN A 24 19.71 -11.92 -5.25
C ASN A 24 18.20 -11.83 -5.49
N TRP A 25 17.72 -10.73 -6.06
CA TRP A 25 16.32 -10.59 -6.43
C TRP A 25 15.99 -11.51 -7.60
N GLU A 26 14.81 -12.11 -7.58
CA GLU A 26 14.40 -13.03 -8.62
C GLU A 26 14.05 -12.30 -9.92
N TYR A 27 14.49 -12.87 -11.05
CA TYR A 27 14.25 -12.27 -12.37
C TYR A 27 12.77 -12.13 -12.67
N ASN A 28 11.97 -13.16 -12.34
CA ASN A 28 10.55 -13.11 -12.62
C ASN A 28 9.85 -11.96 -11.89
N GLU A 29 10.24 -11.71 -10.66
CA GLU A 29 9.64 -10.63 -9.89
C GLU A 29 10.07 -9.26 -10.40
N MET A 30 11.35 -9.12 -10.78
CA MET A 30 11.83 -7.89 -11.37
C MET A 30 11.14 -7.60 -12.70
N CYS A 31 11.00 -8.62 -13.53
CA CYS A 31 10.31 -8.48 -14.82
C CYS A 31 8.85 -8.10 -14.62
N ARG A 32 8.19 -8.72 -13.66
CA ARG A 32 6.78 -8.39 -13.36
C ARG A 32 6.62 -6.93 -12.97
N PHE A 33 7.54 -6.44 -12.15
CA PHE A 33 7.50 -5.01 -11.78
C PHE A 33 7.64 -4.13 -13.01
N ILE A 34 8.59 -4.44 -13.89
CA ILE A 34 8.81 -3.64 -15.09
C ILE A 34 7.58 -3.69 -16.01
N GLU A 35 6.96 -4.86 -16.15
CA GLU A 35 5.75 -4.98 -16.95
C GLU A 35 4.59 -4.17 -16.40
N ASN A 36 4.46 -4.13 -15.08
CA ASN A 36 3.34 -3.45 -14.44
C ASN A 36 3.57 -1.95 -14.28
N TYR A 37 4.80 -1.52 -14.02
CA TYR A 37 5.07 -0.13 -13.63
C TYR A 37 6.09 0.59 -14.50
N GLY A 38 6.84 -0.14 -15.29
CA GLY A 38 7.80 0.44 -16.21
C GLY A 38 9.23 0.41 -15.71
N GLU A 39 10.15 0.41 -16.66
CA GLU A 39 11.58 0.34 -16.37
C GLU A 39 12.09 1.61 -15.68
N THR A 40 11.47 2.75 -16.01
CA THR A 40 11.87 4.02 -15.40
C THR A 40 11.75 3.99 -13.89
N TYR A 41 10.67 3.39 -13.39
CA TYR A 41 10.44 3.31 -11.94
C TYR A 41 11.21 2.18 -11.28
N PHE A 42 11.68 1.21 -12.06
CA PHE A 42 12.37 0.06 -11.51
C PHE A 42 13.62 0.47 -10.73
N GLN A 43 14.47 1.28 -11.33
CA GLN A 43 15.71 1.67 -10.69
C GLN A 43 15.51 2.51 -9.44
N THR A 44 14.46 3.32 -9.43
CA THR A 44 14.21 4.23 -8.31
C THR A 44 13.42 3.57 -7.19
N TYR A 45 12.44 2.74 -7.51
CA TYR A 45 11.45 2.32 -6.52
C TYR A 45 11.42 0.82 -6.24
N TYR A 46 12.09 -0.02 -7.04
CA TYR A 46 11.95 -1.45 -6.86
C TYR A 46 12.47 -1.95 -5.52
N GLU A 47 13.55 -1.38 -5.02
CA GLU A 47 14.09 -1.79 -3.72
C GLU A 47 13.06 -1.58 -2.61
N THR A 48 12.44 -0.41 -2.58
CA THR A 48 11.39 -0.11 -1.61
C THR A 48 10.18 -1.02 -1.82
N TYR A 49 9.74 -1.16 -3.07
CA TYR A 49 8.62 -2.03 -3.40
C TYR A 49 8.87 -3.46 -2.93
N HIS A 50 10.04 -3.98 -3.22
CA HIS A 50 10.40 -5.36 -2.85
C HIS A 50 10.37 -5.54 -1.33
N ARG A 51 10.94 -4.59 -0.59
CA ARG A 51 10.94 -4.63 0.88
C ARG A 51 9.52 -4.59 1.43
N LEU A 52 8.69 -3.73 0.88
CA LEU A 52 7.30 -3.64 1.34
C LEU A 52 6.53 -4.92 1.04
N CYS A 53 6.79 -5.55 -0.10
CA CYS A 53 6.13 -6.81 -0.42
C CYS A 53 6.53 -7.91 0.56
N GLU A 54 7.76 -7.91 1.03
CA GLU A 54 8.20 -8.88 2.02
C GLU A 54 7.55 -8.62 3.38
N ASP A 55 7.35 -7.35 3.73
CA ASP A 55 6.81 -6.98 5.04
C ASP A 55 5.29 -6.99 5.09
N TYR A 56 4.62 -6.61 4.00
CA TYR A 56 3.17 -6.39 3.98
C TYR A 56 2.42 -7.27 2.98
N GLY A 57 3.12 -7.99 2.12
CA GLY A 57 2.50 -8.83 1.11
C GLY A 57 2.34 -8.11 -0.22
N THR A 58 2.57 -8.87 -1.30
CA THR A 58 2.56 -8.32 -2.65
C THR A 58 1.18 -7.75 -3.04
N GLU A 59 0.11 -8.43 -2.64
CA GLU A 59 -1.24 -7.97 -3.00
C GLU A 59 -1.51 -6.58 -2.47
N LEU A 60 -1.19 -6.33 -1.20
CA LEU A 60 -1.45 -5.02 -0.61
C LEU A 60 -0.62 -3.93 -1.27
N VAL A 61 0.66 -4.21 -1.53
CA VAL A 61 1.54 -3.21 -2.12
C VAL A 61 1.11 -2.90 -3.55
N ASP A 62 0.70 -3.91 -4.33
CA ASP A 62 0.20 -3.67 -5.68
C ASP A 62 -1.08 -2.86 -5.68
N LEU A 63 -2.01 -3.15 -4.77
CA LEU A 63 -3.24 -2.38 -4.67
C LEU A 63 -2.98 -0.94 -4.24
N PHE A 64 -2.01 -0.76 -3.33
CA PHE A 64 -1.59 0.59 -2.95
C PHE A 64 -1.02 1.35 -4.15
N ALA A 65 -0.17 0.70 -4.94
CA ALA A 65 0.41 1.33 -6.12
C ALA A 65 -0.64 1.66 -7.18
N ASP A 66 -1.67 0.82 -7.30
CA ASP A 66 -2.77 1.09 -8.23
C ASP A 66 -3.56 2.32 -7.82
N GLU A 67 -3.73 2.53 -6.52
CA GLU A 67 -4.52 3.66 -6.01
C GLU A 67 -3.71 4.95 -5.92
N PHE A 68 -2.47 4.87 -5.45
CA PHE A 68 -1.66 6.05 -5.13
C PHE A 68 -0.46 6.25 -6.05
N ASP A 69 -0.28 5.40 -7.05
CA ASP A 69 0.85 5.32 -7.96
C ASP A 69 2.09 4.67 -7.33
N VAL A 70 2.90 4.04 -8.18
CA VAL A 70 4.05 3.28 -7.71
C VAL A 70 5.11 4.16 -7.05
N ASP A 71 5.21 5.43 -7.48
CA ASP A 71 6.18 6.34 -6.88
C ASP A 71 5.80 6.75 -5.45
N SER A 72 4.58 6.41 -5.02
CA SER A 72 4.16 6.66 -3.65
C SER A 72 4.62 5.60 -2.68
N VAL A 73 5.27 4.51 -3.14
CA VAL A 73 5.69 3.42 -2.25
C VAL A 73 6.63 3.91 -1.15
N GLU A 74 7.38 4.96 -1.39
CA GLU A 74 8.27 5.51 -0.36
C GLU A 74 7.50 6.14 0.78
N LYS A 75 6.23 6.46 0.57
CA LYS A 75 5.36 7.03 1.59
C LYS A 75 4.42 5.99 2.21
N PHE A 76 4.52 4.73 1.75
CA PHE A 76 3.62 3.67 2.18
C PHE A 76 3.52 3.59 3.71
N GLU A 77 4.64 3.50 4.38
CA GLU A 77 4.65 3.31 5.82
C GLU A 77 4.17 4.56 6.57
N ASP A 78 4.42 5.75 6.01
CA ASP A 78 3.92 6.99 6.60
C ASP A 78 2.41 7.13 6.44
N MET A 79 1.85 6.55 5.38
CA MET A 79 0.41 6.61 5.10
C MET A 79 -0.37 5.48 5.78
N TYR A 80 0.29 4.38 6.08
CA TYR A 80 -0.37 3.18 6.59
C TYR A 80 -0.80 3.35 8.04
N GLU A 81 -2.10 3.19 8.31
CA GLU A 81 -2.66 3.33 9.66
C GLU A 81 -2.82 1.99 10.37
N GLY A 82 -2.93 0.90 9.63
CA GLY A 82 -3.05 -0.41 10.21
C GLY A 82 -4.13 -1.25 9.57
N HIS A 83 -4.31 -2.44 10.13
CA HIS A 83 -5.30 -3.40 9.66
C HIS A 83 -6.54 -3.33 10.55
N PHE A 84 -7.68 -3.08 9.93
CA PHE A 84 -8.99 -3.06 10.60
C PHE A 84 -9.94 -3.86 9.71
N GLU A 85 -10.86 -4.61 10.31
CA GLU A 85 -11.75 -5.42 9.49
C GLU A 85 -12.63 -4.57 8.59
N THR A 86 -13.04 -3.38 9.06
CA THR A 86 -13.87 -2.47 8.28
C THR A 86 -13.47 -1.03 8.58
N GLY A 87 -13.94 -0.11 7.74
CA GLY A 87 -13.79 1.31 8.02
C GLY A 87 -14.48 1.72 9.31
N GLN A 88 -15.59 1.05 9.65
CA GLN A 88 -16.28 1.31 10.91
C GLN A 88 -15.39 0.99 12.11
N ASP A 89 -14.64 -0.12 12.06
CA ASP A 89 -13.72 -0.49 13.13
C ASP A 89 -12.60 0.54 13.26
N PHE A 90 -12.11 1.05 12.13
CA PHE A 90 -11.14 2.13 12.16
C PHE A 90 -11.73 3.40 12.80
N ALA A 91 -12.98 3.71 12.47
CA ALA A 91 -13.64 4.87 13.06
C ALA A 91 -13.76 4.76 14.57
N GLU A 92 -14.06 3.56 15.07
CA GLU A 92 -14.11 3.32 16.51
C GLU A 92 -12.75 3.56 17.15
N TYR A 93 -11.69 3.03 16.56
CA TYR A 93 -10.34 3.26 17.01
C TYR A 93 -10.01 4.75 17.00
N TRP A 94 -10.33 5.44 15.89
CA TRP A 94 -10.01 6.84 15.72
C TRP A 94 -10.69 7.71 16.78
N VAL A 95 -11.98 7.46 17.03
CA VAL A 95 -12.72 8.24 18.04
C VAL A 95 -12.13 8.01 19.42
N ASN A 96 -11.80 6.76 19.74
CA ASN A 96 -11.37 6.43 21.10
C ASN A 96 -9.91 6.78 21.37
N GLU A 97 -9.04 6.70 20.36
CA GLU A 97 -7.60 6.82 20.56
C GLU A 97 -6.98 8.09 19.98
N VAL A 98 -7.59 8.64 18.93
CA VAL A 98 -7.00 9.76 18.20
C VAL A 98 -7.75 11.07 18.44
N CYS A 99 -9.07 11.01 18.51
CA CYS A 99 -9.91 12.21 18.62
C CYS A 99 -9.94 12.72 20.05
N GLU A 100 -9.29 13.85 20.29
CA GLU A 100 -9.26 14.46 21.62
C GLU A 100 -10.64 14.84 22.10
N GLU A 101 -11.53 15.22 21.19
CA GLU A 101 -12.86 15.70 21.53
C GLU A 101 -13.74 14.58 22.09
N SER A 102 -13.41 13.33 21.82
CA SER A 102 -14.19 12.19 22.31
C SER A 102 -14.23 12.11 23.83
N LYS A 103 -13.25 12.71 24.50
CA LYS A 103 -13.16 12.70 25.95
C LYS A 103 -14.29 13.50 26.60
N ASN A 104 -14.94 14.34 25.82
CA ASN A 104 -16.03 15.19 26.30
C ASN A 104 -17.42 14.62 25.98
N ILE A 105 -17.47 13.45 25.37
CA ILE A 105 -18.73 12.81 25.01
C ILE A 105 -19.30 12.07 26.22
N PRO A 106 -20.53 12.36 26.68
CA PRO A 106 -21.11 11.65 27.80
C PRO A 106 -21.27 10.16 27.49
N ASN A 107 -21.14 9.32 28.52
CA ASN A 107 -21.20 7.87 28.38
C ASN A 107 -22.53 7.37 27.82
N TRP A 108 -23.60 8.14 27.98
CA TRP A 108 -24.93 7.73 27.52
C TRP A 108 -25.17 8.02 26.04
N VAL A 109 -24.24 8.74 25.38
CA VAL A 109 -24.36 9.03 23.95
C VAL A 109 -23.93 7.82 23.14
N THR A 110 -24.79 7.39 22.23
CA THR A 110 -24.45 6.32 21.29
C THR A 110 -23.74 6.91 20.07
N ILE A 111 -22.57 6.36 19.71
CA ILE A 111 -21.80 6.83 18.59
C ILE A 111 -22.00 5.89 17.40
N ASP A 112 -22.37 6.47 16.26
CA ASP A 112 -22.53 5.71 15.04
C ASP A 112 -21.20 5.73 14.26
N TYR A 113 -20.36 4.73 14.51
CA TYR A 113 -19.03 4.67 13.90
C TYR A 113 -19.10 4.49 12.39
N LYS A 114 -20.12 3.80 11.88
CA LYS A 114 -20.27 3.63 10.45
C LYS A 114 -20.50 4.98 9.77
N ASP A 115 -21.35 5.83 10.36
CA ASP A 115 -21.59 7.15 9.83
C ASP A 115 -20.34 8.02 9.89
N ILE A 116 -19.58 7.93 10.98
CA ILE A 116 -18.31 8.67 11.10
C ILE A 116 -17.35 8.27 9.98
N TRP A 117 -17.25 6.98 9.70
CA TRP A 117 -16.42 6.53 8.61
C TRP A 117 -16.90 7.09 7.27
N GLU A 118 -18.18 6.93 6.98
CA GLU A 118 -18.73 7.29 5.67
C GLU A 118 -18.77 8.78 5.43
N SER A 119 -19.09 9.57 6.46
CA SER A 119 -19.29 11.00 6.25
C SER A 119 -18.07 11.86 6.56
N LYS A 120 -17.11 11.34 7.32
CA LYS A 120 -15.95 12.12 7.75
C LYS A 120 -14.63 11.47 7.37
N LEU A 121 -14.38 10.28 7.89
CA LEU A 121 -13.05 9.70 7.77
C LEU A 121 -12.73 9.21 6.37
N SER A 122 -13.70 8.72 5.62
CA SER A 122 -13.46 8.25 4.25
C SER A 122 -12.99 9.35 3.30
N LYS A 123 -13.10 10.60 3.71
CA LYS A 123 -12.58 11.73 2.92
C LYS A 123 -11.06 11.84 3.03
N ASP A 124 -10.51 11.45 4.18
CA ASP A 124 -9.09 11.60 4.47
C ASP A 124 -8.34 10.29 4.50
N TYR A 125 -9.05 9.17 4.53
CA TYR A 125 -8.48 7.83 4.62
C TYR A 125 -9.04 6.95 3.53
N TYR A 126 -8.26 5.97 3.12
CA TYR A 126 -8.65 5.02 2.08
C TYR A 126 -8.52 3.60 2.62
N GLU A 127 -9.55 2.79 2.38
CA GLU A 127 -9.52 1.39 2.78
C GLU A 127 -9.14 0.52 1.58
N ILE A 128 -8.10 -0.29 1.73
CA ILE A 128 -7.70 -1.26 0.72
C ILE A 128 -8.03 -2.65 1.25
N ASP A 129 -8.86 -3.37 0.53
CA ASP A 129 -9.27 -4.71 0.91
C ASP A 129 -8.44 -5.73 0.15
N CYS A 130 -7.74 -6.59 0.87
CA CYS A 130 -7.01 -7.72 0.32
C CYS A 130 -7.78 -8.99 0.63
N TYR A 131 -7.77 -9.94 -0.29
CA TYR A 131 -8.51 -11.18 -0.14
C TYR A 131 -7.62 -12.40 -0.07
N GLY A 132 -6.32 -12.20 -0.12
CA GLY A 132 -5.35 -13.26 -0.01
C GLY A 132 -4.88 -13.45 1.42
N GLU A 133 -3.58 -13.63 1.57
CA GLU A 133 -2.95 -13.96 2.83
C GLU A 133 -3.12 -12.89 3.90
N HIS A 134 -3.08 -11.62 3.50
CA HIS A 134 -3.29 -10.48 4.38
C HIS A 134 -4.66 -9.88 4.09
N THR A 135 -5.69 -10.53 4.61
CA THR A 135 -7.06 -10.18 4.28
C THR A 135 -7.45 -8.78 4.70
N TYR A 136 -8.43 -8.28 4.03
CA TYR A 136 -9.00 -6.94 3.96
C TYR A 136 -8.81 -6.00 5.15
N GLY A 137 -9.15 -4.71 4.87
CA GLY A 137 -9.25 -3.72 5.91
C GLY A 137 -7.96 -2.99 6.22
N HIS A 138 -7.14 -2.72 5.23
CA HIS A 138 -5.93 -1.93 5.44
C HIS A 138 -6.25 -0.46 5.20
N ILE A 139 -5.99 0.38 6.19
CA ILE A 139 -6.34 1.79 6.14
C ILE A 139 -5.10 2.64 5.91
N PHE A 140 -5.22 3.58 4.96
CA PHE A 140 -4.15 4.51 4.61
C PHE A 140 -4.66 5.93 4.66
N LYS A 141 -3.82 6.86 5.11
CA LYS A 141 -4.11 8.28 4.90
C LYS A 141 -4.00 8.58 3.41
N LYS A 142 -4.87 9.44 2.91
CA LYS A 142 -4.81 9.81 1.50
C LYS A 142 -3.64 10.75 1.19
N THR A 143 -3.14 11.44 2.19
CA THR A 143 -1.97 12.31 2.06
C THR A 143 -1.09 12.16 3.28
N VAL A 144 0.19 12.40 3.07
CA VAL A 144 1.16 12.39 4.18
C VAL A 144 1.29 13.78 4.74
#